data_7141a474e893d260eaea692f5cae15e0
#
_entry.id   7141a474e893d260eaea692f5cae15e0
#
_cell.length_a   1.000
_cell.length_b   1.000
_cell.length_c   1.000
_cell.angle_alpha   90.00
_cell.angle_beta   90.00
_cell.angle_gamma   90.00
#
_symmetry.space_group_name_H-M   'P 1'
#
loop_
_entity.id
_entity.type
_entity.pdbx_description
1 polymer ?
#
loop_
_entity_poly.entity_id
_entity_poly.type
_entity_poly.pdbx_seq_one_letter_code
_entity_poly.pdbx_strand_id
1 'polypeptide(L)'
;REPEIVDLARCLRRMGAQIEGEGTSTITIQGVDRLGGATHPVVTDRIELGTYMLVPAICGGEVECLGGRLDLVGAFAEKLDEAGISVTETERGLKVSRKGGRVKAVNVTTEPFPGFPTDLQAQMMALLCTADGVSVLEEKIFENRFMHAPELMRMGARIDVHGGTATVTGVAKLKGAPVMATDLRASVSLILAGLAAEGE
;
A
#
# COMPACT_ATOMS: atom_id res chain seq x y z
N ARG A 1 -16.54 -0.59 -3.76
CA ARG A 1 -16.57 -1.17 -2.39
C ARG A 1 -15.53 -0.52 -1.48
N GLU A 2 -14.69 0.30 -2.04
CA GLU A 2 -13.56 0.94 -1.37
C GLU A 2 -14.03 1.76 -0.16
N PRO A 3 -13.28 1.75 0.96
CA PRO A 3 -13.65 2.46 2.19
C PRO A 3 -13.89 3.96 1.98
N GLU A 4 -13.11 4.59 1.10
CA GLU A 4 -13.25 6.00 0.73
C GLU A 4 -14.58 6.31 0.01
N ILE A 5 -15.14 5.36 -0.75
CA ILE A 5 -16.47 5.51 -1.38
C ILE A 5 -17.57 5.39 -0.32
N VAL A 6 -17.41 4.47 0.63
CA VAL A 6 -18.33 4.34 1.77
C VAL A 6 -18.31 5.60 2.63
N ASP A 7 -17.13 6.15 2.88
CA ASP A 7 -16.96 7.38 3.66
C ASP A 7 -17.59 8.59 2.96
N LEU A 8 -17.36 8.74 1.64
CA LEU A 8 -18.00 9.77 0.83
C LEU A 8 -19.55 9.68 0.89
N ALA A 9 -20.10 8.48 0.72
CA ALA A 9 -21.55 8.27 0.79
C ALA A 9 -22.11 8.68 2.18
N ARG A 10 -21.39 8.36 3.25
CA ARG A 10 -21.75 8.77 4.62
C ARG A 10 -21.67 10.29 4.81
N CYS A 11 -20.66 10.94 4.28
CA CYS A 11 -20.53 12.38 4.28
C CYS A 11 -21.71 13.04 3.55
N LEU A 12 -22.00 12.61 2.33
CA LEU A 12 -23.10 13.15 1.52
C LEU A 12 -24.47 12.91 2.16
N ARG A 13 -24.71 11.78 2.81
CA ARG A 13 -25.94 11.54 3.58
C ARG A 13 -26.11 12.53 4.73
N ARG A 14 -25.03 12.86 5.44
CA ARG A 14 -25.08 13.91 6.48
C ARG A 14 -25.41 15.28 5.90
N MET A 15 -25.08 15.52 4.64
CA MET A 15 -25.45 16.73 3.89
C MET A 15 -26.88 16.69 3.33
N GLY A 16 -27.61 15.57 3.50
CA GLY A 16 -29.00 15.40 3.04
C GLY A 16 -29.17 14.59 1.76
N ALA A 17 -28.12 13.99 1.20
CA ALA A 17 -28.23 13.07 0.06
C ALA A 17 -28.96 11.78 0.45
N GLN A 18 -29.68 11.21 -0.49
CA GLN A 18 -30.34 9.91 -0.35
C GLN A 18 -29.52 8.87 -1.13
N ILE A 19 -28.68 8.12 -0.41
CA ILE A 19 -27.74 7.13 -0.97
C ILE A 19 -27.89 5.83 -0.21
N GLU A 20 -27.98 4.73 -0.94
CA GLU A 20 -28.05 3.35 -0.40
C GLU A 20 -27.09 2.45 -1.15
N GLY A 21 -26.64 1.36 -0.52
CA GLY A 21 -25.82 0.32 -1.13
C GLY A 21 -24.34 0.63 -1.19
N GLU A 22 -23.84 1.63 -0.48
CA GLU A 22 -22.37 1.83 -0.37
C GLU A 22 -21.69 0.61 0.27
N GLY A 23 -20.50 0.29 -0.19
CA GLY A 23 -19.77 -0.94 0.20
C GLY A 23 -20.22 -2.19 -0.56
N THR A 24 -21.25 -2.10 -1.40
CA THR A 24 -21.73 -3.19 -2.27
C THR A 24 -21.33 -2.95 -3.73
N SER A 25 -21.76 -3.84 -4.64
CA SER A 25 -21.55 -3.68 -6.08
C SER A 25 -22.50 -2.67 -6.72
N THR A 26 -23.53 -2.19 -6.01
CA THR A 26 -24.54 -1.30 -6.55
C THR A 26 -24.80 -0.18 -5.56
N ILE A 27 -24.69 1.06 -6.03
CA ILE A 27 -25.03 2.25 -5.26
C ILE A 27 -26.27 2.89 -5.92
N THR A 28 -27.31 3.12 -5.13
CA THR A 28 -28.52 3.80 -5.57
C THR A 28 -28.52 5.22 -4.99
N ILE A 29 -28.71 6.21 -5.85
CA ILE A 29 -28.76 7.62 -5.46
C ILE A 29 -30.10 8.20 -5.94
N GLN A 30 -30.89 8.68 -4.99
CA GLN A 30 -32.06 9.49 -5.31
C GLN A 30 -31.66 10.97 -5.28
N GLY A 31 -31.86 11.64 -6.40
CA GLY A 31 -31.54 13.06 -6.51
C GLY A 31 -32.37 13.93 -5.53
N VAL A 32 -31.74 14.97 -5.02
CA VAL A 32 -32.38 15.99 -4.14
C VAL A 32 -32.08 17.37 -4.73
N ASP A 33 -32.96 18.35 -4.44
CA ASP A 33 -32.85 19.71 -5.00
C ASP A 33 -31.54 20.40 -4.59
N ARG A 34 -31.09 20.19 -3.34
CA ARG A 34 -29.81 20.72 -2.83
C ARG A 34 -29.28 19.91 -1.65
N LEU A 35 -27.99 20.01 -1.41
CA LEU A 35 -27.35 19.51 -0.22
C LEU A 35 -27.12 20.63 0.80
N GLY A 36 -27.19 20.31 2.09
CA GLY A 36 -26.79 21.17 3.19
C GLY A 36 -25.32 21.08 3.55
N GLY A 37 -24.93 21.77 4.63
CA GLY A 37 -23.60 21.60 5.25
C GLY A 37 -23.60 20.42 6.24
N ALA A 38 -22.41 19.84 6.47
CA ALA A 38 -22.21 18.82 7.50
C ALA A 38 -20.80 18.86 8.06
N THR A 39 -20.64 18.40 9.29
CA THR A 39 -19.33 18.03 9.87
C THR A 39 -19.16 16.53 9.75
N HIS A 40 -18.06 16.10 9.14
CA HIS A 40 -17.78 14.70 8.88
C HIS A 40 -16.32 14.38 9.20
N PRO A 41 -16.02 13.40 10.09
CA PRO A 41 -14.68 12.88 10.26
C PRO A 41 -14.34 12.01 9.04
N VAL A 42 -13.29 12.39 8.31
CA VAL A 42 -12.82 11.63 7.14
C VAL A 42 -12.13 10.35 7.60
N VAL A 43 -12.36 9.25 6.87
CA VAL A 43 -11.69 7.98 7.13
C VAL A 43 -10.17 8.12 6.95
N THR A 44 -9.40 7.35 7.72
CA THR A 44 -7.93 7.26 7.55
C THR A 44 -7.58 6.82 6.13
N ASP A 45 -6.64 7.52 5.49
CA ASP A 45 -6.12 7.13 4.18
C ASP A 45 -5.38 5.79 4.31
N ARG A 46 -5.95 4.74 3.71
CA ARG A 46 -5.40 3.37 3.77
C ARG A 46 -4.10 3.22 2.98
N ILE A 47 -3.84 4.10 2.02
CA ILE A 47 -2.62 4.05 1.21
C ILE A 47 -1.47 4.72 1.96
N GLU A 48 -1.70 5.87 2.62
CA GLU A 48 -0.73 6.42 3.57
C GLU A 48 -0.45 5.44 4.71
N LEU A 49 -1.51 4.88 5.32
CA LEU A 49 -1.39 3.89 6.37
C LEU A 49 -0.47 2.74 5.93
N GLY A 50 -0.77 2.07 4.80
CA GLY A 50 0.03 0.97 4.27
C GLY A 50 1.47 1.38 3.96
N THR A 51 1.69 2.60 3.47
CA THR A 51 3.02 3.13 3.21
C THR A 51 3.83 3.26 4.50
N TYR A 52 3.27 3.84 5.58
CA TYR A 52 3.96 3.95 6.87
C TYR A 52 4.17 2.60 7.54
N MET A 53 3.27 1.62 7.33
CA MET A 53 3.45 0.24 7.79
C MET A 53 4.71 -0.42 7.19
N LEU A 54 5.14 -0.02 6.00
CA LEU A 54 6.34 -0.53 5.35
C LEU A 54 7.64 0.04 5.93
N VAL A 55 7.62 1.16 6.63
CA VAL A 55 8.84 1.75 7.21
C VAL A 55 9.52 0.76 8.18
N PRO A 56 8.87 0.25 9.23
CA PRO A 56 9.50 -0.75 10.10
C PRO A 56 9.71 -2.09 9.38
N ALA A 57 8.91 -2.38 8.35
CA ALA A 57 9.09 -3.58 7.55
C ALA A 57 10.43 -3.59 6.81
N ILE A 58 10.83 -2.46 6.21
CA ILE A 58 12.05 -2.35 5.41
C ILE A 58 13.29 -2.01 6.26
N CYS A 59 13.14 -1.15 7.30
CA CYS A 59 14.24 -0.70 8.15
C CYS A 59 14.46 -1.58 9.38
N GLY A 60 13.47 -2.37 9.78
CA GLY A 60 13.41 -2.99 11.10
C GLY A 60 12.87 -2.02 12.15
N GLY A 61 12.61 -2.54 13.34
CA GLY A 61 12.04 -1.76 14.45
C GLY A 61 10.51 -1.83 14.52
N GLU A 62 9.91 -0.80 15.08
CA GLU A 62 8.48 -0.76 15.39
C GLU A 62 7.89 0.63 15.14
N VAL A 63 6.69 0.70 14.58
CA VAL A 63 5.90 1.93 14.40
C VAL A 63 4.46 1.66 14.81
N GLU A 64 3.82 2.58 15.53
CA GLU A 64 2.39 2.60 15.77
C GLU A 64 1.72 3.65 14.90
N CYS A 65 0.87 3.19 13.97
CA CYS A 65 0.10 4.03 13.06
C CYS A 65 -1.23 4.40 13.73
N LEU A 66 -1.33 5.63 14.25
CA LEU A 66 -2.52 6.09 14.97
C LEU A 66 -3.73 6.20 14.03
N GLY A 67 -4.88 5.74 14.49
CA GLY A 67 -6.11 5.71 13.70
C GLY A 67 -6.13 4.65 12.60
N GLY A 68 -5.06 3.85 12.46
CA GLY A 68 -5.03 2.71 11.56
C GLY A 68 -6.01 1.62 11.98
N ARG A 69 -6.62 0.93 11.01
CA ARG A 69 -7.58 -0.17 11.24
C ARG A 69 -7.33 -1.29 10.25
N LEU A 70 -7.43 -2.55 10.70
CA LEU A 70 -7.22 -3.72 9.86
C LEU A 70 -8.25 -3.84 8.73
N ASP A 71 -9.50 -3.44 8.97
CA ASP A 71 -10.54 -3.47 7.95
C ASP A 71 -10.26 -2.56 6.72
N LEU A 72 -9.35 -1.60 6.85
CA LEU A 72 -8.89 -0.74 5.74
C LEU A 72 -7.77 -1.38 4.91
N VAL A 73 -6.96 -2.26 5.50
CA VAL A 73 -5.71 -2.77 4.92
C VAL A 73 -5.55 -4.29 5.04
N GLY A 74 -6.65 -5.06 5.20
CA GLY A 74 -6.61 -6.50 5.52
C GLY A 74 -5.70 -7.32 4.62
N ALA A 75 -5.96 -7.34 3.30
CA ALA A 75 -5.15 -8.09 2.34
C ALA A 75 -3.67 -7.65 2.32
N PHE A 76 -3.40 -6.37 2.59
CA PHE A 76 -2.03 -5.87 2.70
C PHE A 76 -1.35 -6.35 3.99
N ALA A 77 -2.07 -6.30 5.12
CA ALA A 77 -1.57 -6.79 6.41
C ALA A 77 -1.29 -8.30 6.38
N GLU A 78 -2.13 -9.08 5.70
CA GLU A 78 -1.90 -10.53 5.48
C GLU A 78 -0.58 -10.77 4.72
N LYS A 79 -0.28 -9.98 3.69
CA LYS A 79 0.99 -10.08 2.95
C LYS A 79 2.20 -9.68 3.79
N LEU A 80 2.05 -8.73 4.70
CA LEU A 80 3.10 -8.39 5.65
C LEU A 80 3.36 -9.54 6.64
N ASP A 81 2.30 -10.18 7.14
CA ASP A 81 2.42 -11.34 8.04
C ASP A 81 3.09 -12.53 7.34
N GLU A 82 2.68 -12.87 6.10
CA GLU A 82 3.34 -13.88 5.26
C GLU A 82 4.84 -13.57 5.09
N ALA A 83 5.20 -12.29 4.95
CA ALA A 83 6.58 -11.83 4.83
C ALA A 83 7.36 -11.86 6.17
N GLY A 84 6.71 -12.19 7.28
CA GLY A 84 7.30 -12.27 8.61
C GLY A 84 7.31 -10.94 9.39
N ILE A 85 6.42 -10.02 9.05
CA ILE A 85 6.25 -8.73 9.69
C ILE A 85 4.99 -8.78 10.55
N SER A 86 5.11 -8.49 11.84
CA SER A 86 3.97 -8.50 12.76
C SER A 86 3.12 -7.24 12.61
N VAL A 87 1.82 -7.42 12.42
CA VAL A 87 0.82 -6.35 12.44
C VAL A 87 -0.19 -6.68 13.53
N THR A 88 -0.37 -5.79 14.49
CA THR A 88 -1.27 -5.99 15.65
C THR A 88 -2.14 -4.75 15.87
N GLU A 89 -3.40 -4.96 16.22
CA GLU A 89 -4.27 -3.86 16.65
C GLU A 89 -3.90 -3.40 18.05
N THR A 90 -4.01 -2.10 18.29
CA THR A 90 -3.85 -1.45 19.59
C THR A 90 -5.10 -0.61 19.90
N GLU A 91 -5.18 -0.07 21.09
CA GLU A 91 -6.26 0.87 21.45
C GLU A 91 -6.26 2.15 20.60
N ARG A 92 -5.11 2.50 19.98
CA ARG A 92 -4.95 3.74 19.22
C ARG A 92 -4.81 3.54 17.71
N GLY A 93 -4.63 2.30 17.24
CA GLY A 93 -4.43 2.05 15.81
C GLY A 93 -3.78 0.71 15.51
N LEU A 94 -2.83 0.68 14.58
CA LEU A 94 -2.08 -0.51 14.20
C LEU A 94 -0.61 -0.38 14.56
N LYS A 95 -0.08 -1.38 15.22
CA LYS A 95 1.34 -1.51 15.49
C LYS A 95 1.97 -2.50 14.53
N VAL A 96 3.03 -2.07 13.84
CA VAL A 96 3.79 -2.88 12.90
C VAL A 96 5.21 -3.01 13.41
N SER A 97 5.74 -4.23 13.41
CA SER A 97 7.10 -4.48 13.88
C SER A 97 7.80 -5.59 13.11
N ARG A 98 9.11 -5.43 12.93
CA ARG A 98 10.03 -6.46 12.42
C ARG A 98 11.22 -6.62 13.37
N LYS A 99 11.34 -7.81 13.96
CA LYS A 99 12.34 -8.12 14.97
C LYS A 99 13.66 -8.69 14.40
N GLY A 100 14.17 -8.07 13.33
CA GLY A 100 15.43 -8.50 12.70
C GLY A 100 15.23 -9.57 11.62
N GLY A 101 16.33 -10.02 11.03
CA GLY A 101 16.31 -10.93 9.88
C GLY A 101 15.89 -10.25 8.58
N ARG A 102 16.01 -10.99 7.46
CA ARG A 102 15.48 -10.54 6.18
C ARG A 102 13.99 -10.87 6.10
N VAL A 103 13.27 -10.04 5.39
CA VAL A 103 11.86 -10.26 5.02
C VAL A 103 11.78 -11.50 4.14
N LYS A 104 10.76 -12.33 4.28
CA LYS A 104 10.51 -13.45 3.38
C LYS A 104 9.92 -12.96 2.07
N ALA A 105 10.31 -13.59 0.97
CA ALA A 105 9.68 -13.35 -0.32
C ALA A 105 8.22 -13.82 -0.31
N VAL A 106 7.32 -13.00 -0.86
CA VAL A 106 5.89 -13.30 -0.99
C VAL A 106 5.39 -12.89 -2.36
N ASN A 107 4.39 -13.59 -2.87
CA ASN A 107 3.74 -13.22 -4.11
C ASN A 107 2.55 -12.29 -3.85
N VAL A 108 2.36 -11.32 -4.75
CA VAL A 108 1.32 -10.31 -4.64
C VAL A 108 0.56 -10.21 -5.96
N THR A 109 -0.76 -10.17 -5.89
CA THR A 109 -1.63 -9.86 -7.02
C THR A 109 -2.50 -8.67 -6.64
N THR A 110 -2.50 -7.61 -7.45
CA THR A 110 -3.37 -6.46 -7.19
C THR A 110 -4.82 -6.79 -7.58
N GLU A 111 -5.73 -6.40 -6.72
CA GLU A 111 -7.17 -6.63 -6.90
C GLU A 111 -7.98 -5.45 -6.35
N PRO A 112 -9.23 -5.23 -6.84
CA PRO A 112 -10.14 -4.28 -6.23
C PRO A 112 -10.37 -4.61 -4.74
N PHE A 113 -10.68 -3.59 -3.96
CA PHE A 113 -10.99 -3.78 -2.53
C PHE A 113 -12.08 -4.87 -2.32
N PRO A 114 -11.89 -5.81 -1.37
CA PRO A 114 -10.90 -5.84 -0.30
C PRO A 114 -9.56 -6.53 -0.63
N GLY A 115 -9.26 -6.80 -1.91
CA GLY A 115 -7.98 -7.36 -2.32
C GLY A 115 -6.79 -6.40 -2.15
N PHE A 116 -5.61 -6.84 -2.57
CA PHE A 116 -4.38 -6.06 -2.42
C PHE A 116 -4.43 -4.79 -3.30
N PRO A 117 -4.30 -3.59 -2.70
CA PRO A 117 -4.48 -2.35 -3.44
C PRO A 117 -3.30 -2.07 -4.41
N THR A 118 -3.63 -1.76 -5.66
CA THR A 118 -2.65 -1.37 -6.67
C THR A 118 -1.80 -0.16 -6.24
N ASP A 119 -2.34 0.73 -5.41
CA ASP A 119 -1.65 1.91 -4.89
C ASP A 119 -0.57 1.60 -3.83
N LEU A 120 -0.49 0.36 -3.34
CA LEU A 120 0.60 -0.14 -2.49
C LEU A 120 1.55 -1.10 -3.21
N GLN A 121 1.34 -1.35 -4.49
CA GLN A 121 2.15 -2.28 -5.29
C GLN A 121 3.61 -1.83 -5.37
N ALA A 122 3.88 -0.56 -5.69
CA ALA A 122 5.24 -0.03 -5.82
C ALA A 122 5.99 -0.05 -4.48
N GLN A 123 5.33 0.31 -3.39
CA GLN A 123 5.89 0.29 -2.04
C GLN A 123 6.21 -1.13 -1.59
N MET A 124 5.31 -2.09 -1.88
CA MET A 124 5.57 -3.50 -1.60
C MET A 124 6.75 -4.03 -2.43
N MET A 125 6.87 -3.64 -3.71
CA MET A 125 8.02 -4.00 -4.53
C MET A 125 9.33 -3.52 -3.91
N ALA A 126 9.40 -2.30 -3.37
CA ALA A 126 10.58 -1.79 -2.69
C ALA A 126 10.98 -2.67 -1.49
N LEU A 127 10.02 -3.11 -0.68
CA LEU A 127 10.28 -4.07 0.41
C LEU A 127 10.83 -5.38 -0.12
N LEU A 128 10.20 -5.94 -1.16
CA LEU A 128 10.56 -7.25 -1.72
C LEU A 128 11.92 -7.23 -2.41
N CYS A 129 12.43 -6.07 -2.83
CA CYS A 129 13.81 -5.93 -3.31
C CYS A 129 14.86 -6.35 -2.27
N THR A 130 14.53 -6.31 -0.97
CA THR A 130 15.41 -6.73 0.12
C THR A 130 15.01 -8.07 0.77
N ALA A 131 13.97 -8.72 0.27
CA ALA A 131 13.47 -9.99 0.78
C ALA A 131 14.45 -11.15 0.56
N ASP A 132 14.28 -12.23 1.29
CA ASP A 132 15.01 -13.47 1.08
C ASP A 132 14.21 -14.38 0.14
N GLY A 133 14.69 -14.54 -1.10
CA GLY A 133 14.03 -15.33 -2.12
C GLY A 133 13.57 -14.54 -3.34
N VAL A 134 12.60 -15.09 -4.04
CA VAL A 134 12.02 -14.53 -5.27
C VAL A 134 10.53 -14.30 -5.06
N SER A 135 10.08 -13.11 -5.42
CA SER A 135 8.66 -12.70 -5.36
C SER A 135 8.13 -12.43 -6.76
N VAL A 136 6.85 -12.71 -6.96
CA VAL A 136 6.13 -12.36 -8.19
C VAL A 136 5.04 -11.34 -7.83
N LEU A 137 5.05 -10.20 -8.50
CA LEU A 137 4.01 -9.19 -8.41
C LEU A 137 3.21 -9.17 -9.71
N GLU A 138 1.91 -9.40 -9.61
CA GLU A 138 0.99 -9.38 -10.72
C GLU A 138 0.07 -8.15 -10.60
N GLU A 139 0.17 -7.22 -11.55
CA GLU A 139 -0.67 -6.03 -11.62
C GLU A 139 -1.87 -6.28 -12.53
N LYS A 140 -3.07 -6.32 -11.96
CA LYS A 140 -4.33 -6.61 -12.67
C LYS A 140 -5.27 -5.41 -12.80
N ILE A 141 -4.92 -4.28 -12.18
CA ILE A 141 -5.79 -3.09 -12.15
C ILE A 141 -5.40 -2.10 -13.24
N PHE A 142 -4.09 -1.83 -13.37
CA PHE A 142 -3.58 -0.88 -14.34
C PHE A 142 -2.54 -1.51 -15.27
N GLU A 143 -2.64 -1.19 -16.53
CA GLU A 143 -1.61 -1.53 -17.50
C GLU A 143 -0.33 -0.70 -17.27
N ASN A 144 0.83 -1.32 -17.45
CA ASN A 144 2.15 -0.68 -17.42
C ASN A 144 2.50 0.10 -16.11
N ARG A 145 2.03 -0.36 -14.95
CA ARG A 145 2.26 0.32 -13.67
C ARG A 145 3.58 -0.09 -12.98
N PHE A 146 4.65 -0.32 -13.72
CA PHE A 146 5.98 -0.68 -13.21
C PHE A 146 7.06 0.37 -13.49
N MET A 147 6.70 1.63 -13.66
CA MET A 147 7.66 2.72 -13.98
C MET A 147 8.70 2.96 -12.87
N HIS A 148 8.45 2.52 -11.66
CA HIS A 148 9.40 2.57 -10.54
C HIS A 148 10.46 1.45 -10.61
N ALA A 149 10.20 0.36 -11.31
CA ALA A 149 11.12 -0.78 -11.38
C ALA A 149 12.50 -0.40 -11.96
N PRO A 150 12.62 0.33 -13.08
CA PRO A 150 13.93 0.80 -13.56
C PRO A 150 14.70 1.63 -12.54
N GLU A 151 14.02 2.46 -11.76
CA GLU A 151 14.65 3.30 -10.74
C GLU A 151 15.14 2.47 -9.54
N LEU A 152 14.35 1.49 -9.09
CA LEU A 152 14.81 0.51 -8.09
C LEU A 152 16.00 -0.30 -8.59
N MET A 153 16.04 -0.65 -9.88
CA MET A 153 17.19 -1.35 -10.48
C MET A 153 18.44 -0.47 -10.49
N ARG A 154 18.33 0.84 -10.62
CA ARG A 154 19.47 1.79 -10.45
C ARG A 154 20.04 1.72 -9.03
N MET A 155 19.21 1.45 -8.03
CA MET A 155 19.60 1.21 -6.64
C MET A 155 20.14 -0.22 -6.40
N GLY A 156 20.29 -1.02 -7.43
CA GLY A 156 20.84 -2.39 -7.37
C GLY A 156 19.79 -3.49 -7.16
N ALA A 157 18.51 -3.19 -7.26
CA ALA A 157 17.46 -4.21 -7.24
C ALA A 157 17.53 -5.11 -8.47
N ARG A 158 17.08 -6.36 -8.33
CA ARG A 158 16.98 -7.35 -9.41
C ARG A 158 15.51 -7.59 -9.73
N ILE A 159 15.03 -6.91 -10.76
CA ILE A 159 13.63 -6.93 -11.18
C ILE A 159 13.57 -7.27 -12.66
N ASP A 160 12.69 -8.18 -13.04
CA ASP A 160 12.39 -8.54 -14.41
C ASP A 160 10.89 -8.31 -14.66
N VAL A 161 10.55 -7.48 -15.64
CA VAL A 161 9.16 -7.07 -15.91
C VAL A 161 8.73 -7.61 -17.26
N HIS A 162 7.65 -8.38 -17.28
CA HIS A 162 7.01 -8.93 -18.47
C HIS A 162 5.49 -8.64 -18.43
N GLY A 163 5.05 -7.71 -19.27
CA GLY A 163 3.64 -7.29 -19.29
C GLY A 163 3.17 -6.79 -17.93
N GLY A 164 2.09 -7.36 -17.41
CA GLY A 164 1.53 -7.04 -16.10
C GLY A 164 2.20 -7.77 -14.92
N THR A 165 3.37 -8.39 -15.10
CA THR A 165 4.02 -9.18 -14.06
C THR A 165 5.46 -8.73 -13.86
N ALA A 166 5.88 -8.59 -12.61
CA ALA A 166 7.26 -8.33 -12.22
C ALA A 166 7.78 -9.45 -11.34
N THR A 167 8.95 -10.02 -11.69
CA THR A 167 9.69 -10.95 -10.85
C THR A 167 10.79 -10.20 -10.12
N VAL A 168 10.76 -10.21 -8.79
CA VAL A 168 11.72 -9.51 -7.93
C VAL A 168 12.59 -10.56 -7.22
N THR A 169 13.88 -10.55 -7.50
CA THR A 169 14.86 -11.36 -6.76
C THR A 169 15.48 -10.48 -5.68
N GLY A 170 15.22 -10.81 -4.42
CA GLY A 170 15.70 -10.01 -3.31
C GLY A 170 17.23 -9.97 -3.22
N VAL A 171 17.78 -8.80 -2.94
CA VAL A 171 19.21 -8.56 -2.73
C VAL A 171 19.52 -8.34 -1.27
N ALA A 172 20.77 -8.57 -0.86
CA ALA A 172 21.17 -8.36 0.53
C ALA A 172 21.06 -6.88 0.95
N LYS A 173 21.35 -5.95 0.01
CA LYS A 173 21.38 -4.51 0.24
C LYS A 173 21.08 -3.77 -1.05
N LEU A 174 20.35 -2.66 -0.93
CA LEU A 174 20.26 -1.64 -1.96
C LEU A 174 21.38 -0.62 -1.80
N LYS A 175 21.67 0.13 -2.84
CA LYS A 175 22.70 1.19 -2.87
C LYS A 175 22.04 2.52 -3.16
N GLY A 176 22.53 3.59 -2.54
CA GLY A 176 22.17 4.95 -2.90
C GLY A 176 22.48 5.21 -4.38
N ALA A 177 21.58 5.88 -5.08
CA ALA A 177 21.74 6.25 -6.48
C ALA A 177 20.83 7.44 -6.79
N PRO A 178 21.20 8.33 -7.73
CA PRO A 178 20.28 9.31 -8.27
C PRO A 178 19.12 8.62 -8.97
N VAL A 179 17.90 8.86 -8.50
CA VAL A 179 16.65 8.27 -9.02
C VAL A 179 15.65 9.36 -9.37
N MET A 180 14.75 9.06 -10.28
CA MET A 180 13.73 10.01 -10.74
C MET A 180 12.36 9.61 -10.21
N ALA A 181 11.73 10.52 -9.47
CA ALA A 181 10.33 10.39 -9.04
C ALA A 181 9.40 10.73 -10.21
N THR A 182 8.91 9.72 -10.93
CA THR A 182 8.13 9.88 -12.15
C THR A 182 6.63 9.99 -11.92
N ASP A 183 6.13 9.45 -10.83
CA ASP A 183 4.73 9.53 -10.42
C ASP A 183 4.60 9.48 -8.89
N LEU A 184 3.38 9.75 -8.40
CA LEU A 184 3.08 9.82 -6.96
C LEU A 184 3.46 8.55 -6.20
N ARG A 185 3.09 7.39 -6.72
CA ARG A 185 3.30 6.09 -6.02
C ARG A 185 4.72 5.57 -6.18
N ALA A 186 5.31 5.74 -7.36
CA ALA A 186 6.73 5.46 -7.60
C ALA A 186 7.62 6.26 -6.64
N SER A 187 7.35 7.56 -6.48
CA SER A 187 8.11 8.45 -5.58
C SER A 187 8.23 7.90 -4.17
N VAL A 188 7.11 7.47 -3.58
CA VAL A 188 7.09 6.94 -2.21
C VAL A 188 7.83 5.61 -2.09
N SER A 189 7.75 4.74 -3.11
CA SER A 189 8.51 3.48 -3.12
C SER A 189 10.02 3.71 -3.14
N LEU A 190 10.49 4.75 -3.85
CA LEU A 190 11.91 5.12 -3.89
C LEU A 190 12.39 5.71 -2.56
N ILE A 191 11.54 6.45 -1.84
CA ILE A 191 11.85 6.89 -0.47
C ILE A 191 12.04 5.68 0.45
N LEU A 192 11.12 4.71 0.42
CA LEU A 192 11.24 3.48 1.21
C LEU A 192 12.51 2.70 0.86
N ALA A 193 12.83 2.56 -0.43
CA ALA A 193 14.08 1.93 -0.86
C ALA A 193 15.32 2.69 -0.37
N GLY A 194 15.28 4.03 -0.40
CA GLY A 194 16.33 4.90 0.10
C GLY A 194 16.60 4.73 1.61
N LEU A 195 15.56 4.47 2.41
CA LEU A 195 15.72 4.20 3.84
C LEU A 195 16.51 2.92 4.12
N ALA A 196 16.51 1.96 3.19
CA ALA A 196 17.22 0.68 3.30
C ALA A 196 18.54 0.65 2.51
N ALA A 197 18.82 1.68 1.72
CA ALA A 197 20.00 1.73 0.87
C ALA A 197 21.26 2.12 1.67
N GLU A 198 22.43 1.66 1.20
CA GLU A 198 23.73 2.10 1.70
C GLU A 198 24.36 3.13 0.76
N GLY A 199 24.92 4.18 1.32
CA GLY A 199 25.53 5.29 0.57
C GLY A 199 24.53 6.42 0.27
N GLU A 200 24.92 7.31 -0.66
CA GLU A 200 24.15 8.47 -1.10
C GLU A 200 23.70 8.33 -2.55
#